data_fac5fabef31199d9a77a4cb01e6b1e59
#
_entry.id   fac5fabef31199d9a77a4cb01e6b1e59
#
_cell.length_a   1.000
_cell.length_b   1.000
_cell.length_c   1.000
_cell.angle_alpha   90.00
_cell.angle_beta   90.00
_cell.angle_gamma   90.00
#
_symmetry.space_group_name_H-M   'P 1'
#
loop_
_entity.id
_entity.type
_entity.pdbx_description
1 polymer ?
#
loop_
_entity_poly.entity_id
_entity_poly.type
_entity_poly.pdbx_seq_one_letter_code
_entity_poly.pdbx_strand_id
1 'polypeptide(L)'
;LIGLFHAFFVTRIGVQPFIITLCGLLGYRGLARVITGDSTKGFGTGEGLETLEFIANGTIPLFTTAAGTPLEQAWELPMPFVWLIIIGIMMWVLLYRSVYGRYLFAVGKNEEATRYSGINTHLVIGSAYVLCSFLTGIGAIMLAFYTYSIQPSAHGNFYELYAIAAAVLGGCSLRGGAGSVVGIIVGTALLQLLHNAVNLL
;
A
#
# COMPACT_ATOMS: atom_id res chain seq x y z
N LEU A 1 12.23 -6.30 -5.73
CA LEU A 1 12.99 -7.47 -5.26
C LEU A 1 12.20 -8.30 -4.25
N ILE A 2 11.68 -7.71 -3.16
CA ILE A 2 10.92 -8.40 -2.10
C ILE A 2 9.71 -9.15 -2.69
N GLY A 3 8.94 -8.52 -3.57
CA GLY A 3 7.78 -9.16 -4.22
C GLY A 3 8.16 -10.34 -5.10
N LEU A 4 9.28 -10.25 -5.82
CA LEU A 4 9.81 -11.36 -6.62
C LEU A 4 10.25 -12.54 -5.74
N PHE A 5 10.88 -12.23 -4.60
CA PHE A 5 11.29 -13.23 -3.62
C PHE A 5 10.08 -14.01 -3.10
N HIS A 6 9.04 -13.31 -2.60
CA HIS A 6 7.81 -13.96 -2.13
C HIS A 6 7.09 -14.71 -3.25
N ALA A 7 6.99 -14.12 -4.45
CA ALA A 7 6.40 -14.76 -5.61
C ALA A 7 7.08 -16.10 -5.92
N PHE A 8 8.41 -16.14 -5.91
CA PHE A 8 9.17 -17.36 -6.17
C PHE A 8 8.87 -18.47 -5.16
N PHE A 9 8.91 -18.15 -3.87
CA PHE A 9 8.65 -19.14 -2.81
C PHE A 9 7.23 -19.69 -2.85
N VAL A 10 6.23 -18.81 -3.09
CA VAL A 10 4.83 -19.22 -3.15
C VAL A 10 4.54 -20.02 -4.41
N THR A 11 5.01 -19.56 -5.58
CA THR A 11 4.62 -20.17 -6.86
C THR A 11 5.48 -21.33 -7.29
N ARG A 12 6.78 -21.35 -6.94
CA ARG A 12 7.71 -22.40 -7.36
C ARG A 12 7.94 -23.46 -6.29
N ILE A 13 8.06 -23.05 -5.05
CA ILE A 13 8.34 -23.98 -3.93
C ILE A 13 7.03 -24.47 -3.31
N GLY A 14 5.93 -23.72 -3.47
CA GLY A 14 4.62 -24.09 -2.92
C GLY A 14 4.50 -23.84 -1.42
N VAL A 15 5.32 -22.94 -0.87
CA VAL A 15 5.22 -22.58 0.56
C VAL A 15 3.93 -21.81 0.79
N GLN A 16 3.26 -22.12 1.90
CA GLN A 16 2.03 -21.45 2.27
C GLN A 16 2.26 -19.91 2.38
N PRO A 17 1.47 -19.09 1.68
CA PRO A 17 1.65 -17.65 1.60
C PRO A 17 1.81 -16.95 2.95
N PHE A 18 0.99 -17.33 3.91
CA PHE A 18 1.00 -16.75 5.25
C PHE A 18 2.33 -16.96 5.98
N ILE A 19 2.89 -18.17 5.89
CA ILE A 19 4.16 -18.50 6.56
C ILE A 19 5.31 -17.68 5.99
N ILE A 20 5.44 -17.65 4.66
CA ILE A 20 6.57 -16.95 4.01
C ILE A 20 6.49 -15.44 4.22
N THR A 21 5.28 -14.84 4.26
CA THR A 21 5.13 -13.42 4.49
C THR A 21 5.43 -13.03 5.93
N LEU A 22 5.04 -13.85 6.91
CA LEU A 22 5.40 -13.63 8.33
C LEU A 22 6.91 -13.78 8.56
N CYS A 23 7.53 -14.82 8.00
CA CYS A 23 8.99 -14.98 8.07
C CYS A 23 9.69 -13.79 7.41
N GLY A 24 9.18 -13.31 6.28
CA GLY A 24 9.67 -12.12 5.60
C GLY A 24 9.57 -10.87 6.48
N LEU A 25 8.44 -10.65 7.14
CA LEU A 25 8.23 -9.53 8.05
C LEU A 25 9.30 -9.48 9.14
N LEU A 26 9.51 -10.60 9.83
CA LEU A 26 10.51 -10.71 10.90
C LEU A 26 11.93 -10.57 10.36
N GLY A 27 12.22 -11.23 9.23
CA GLY A 27 13.53 -11.17 8.59
C GLY A 27 13.90 -9.76 8.10
N TYR A 28 13.00 -9.08 7.40
CA TYR A 28 13.28 -7.72 6.89
C TYR A 28 13.36 -6.70 8.02
N ARG A 29 12.54 -6.84 9.07
CA ARG A 29 12.63 -5.98 10.27
C ARG A 29 13.93 -6.21 11.02
N GLY A 30 14.34 -7.46 11.20
CA GLY A 30 15.64 -7.81 11.79
C GLY A 30 16.80 -7.24 10.98
N LEU A 31 16.77 -7.39 9.67
CA LEU A 31 17.79 -6.83 8.76
C LEU A 31 17.83 -5.30 8.83
N ALA A 32 16.69 -4.64 8.83
CA ALA A 32 16.61 -3.20 8.95
C ALA A 32 17.25 -2.70 10.26
N ARG A 33 16.98 -3.37 11.38
CA ARG A 33 17.60 -3.05 12.68
C ARG A 33 19.11 -3.21 12.67
N VAL A 34 19.61 -4.29 12.08
CA VAL A 34 21.07 -4.54 11.97
C VAL A 34 21.73 -3.43 11.14
N ILE A 35 21.15 -3.08 9.99
CA ILE A 35 21.74 -2.07 9.09
C ILE A 35 21.73 -0.67 9.73
N THR A 36 20.68 -0.32 10.47
CA THR A 36 20.53 1.01 11.06
C THR A 36 21.11 1.14 12.47
N GLY A 37 21.51 0.00 13.08
CA GLY A 37 21.92 -0.05 14.49
C GLY A 37 20.76 0.28 15.44
N ASP A 38 19.51 -0.01 15.03
CA ASP A 38 18.26 0.32 15.73
C ASP A 38 18.09 1.80 16.09
N SER A 39 18.85 2.65 15.40
CA SER A 39 18.81 4.11 15.59
C SER A 39 17.82 4.76 14.64
N THR A 40 17.16 5.81 15.10
CA THR A 40 16.32 6.67 14.26
C THR A 40 17.18 7.33 13.20
N LYS A 41 16.81 7.20 11.94
CA LYS A 41 17.47 7.86 10.81
C LYS A 41 16.52 8.92 10.27
N GLY A 42 17.00 10.17 10.23
CA GLY A 42 16.31 11.29 9.58
C GLY A 42 16.88 11.52 8.19
N PHE A 43 16.10 12.14 7.34
CA PHE A 43 16.57 12.69 6.07
C PHE A 43 17.29 14.00 6.40
N GLY A 44 18.61 14.04 6.27
CA GLY A 44 19.36 15.29 6.43
C GLY A 44 18.93 16.34 5.39
N THR A 45 19.43 17.57 5.53
CA THR A 45 19.29 18.65 4.54
C THR A 45 20.15 18.36 3.31
N GLY A 46 19.65 17.55 2.38
CA GLY A 46 20.33 17.24 1.10
C GLY A 46 19.69 18.02 -0.05
N GLU A 47 20.50 18.63 -0.91
CA GLU A 47 20.04 19.20 -2.18
C GLU A 47 19.38 18.09 -3.03
N GLY A 48 18.16 18.33 -3.50
CA GLY A 48 17.35 17.36 -4.28
C GLY A 48 16.27 16.62 -3.51
N LEU A 49 16.23 16.71 -2.18
CA LEU A 49 15.13 16.18 -1.37
C LEU A 49 13.86 17.02 -1.48
N GLU A 50 13.99 18.33 -1.80
CA GLU A 50 12.85 19.27 -1.92
C GLU A 50 11.78 18.80 -2.93
N THR A 51 12.20 18.25 -4.07
CA THR A 51 11.28 17.73 -5.08
C THR A 51 10.56 16.46 -4.61
N LEU A 52 11.24 15.58 -3.91
CA LEU A 52 10.64 14.36 -3.35
C LEU A 52 9.73 14.70 -2.17
N GLU A 53 10.12 15.67 -1.36
CA GLU A 53 9.31 16.20 -0.26
C GLU A 53 8.03 16.85 -0.79
N PHE A 54 8.11 17.66 -1.85
CA PHE A 54 6.93 18.22 -2.49
C PHE A 54 6.00 17.13 -3.05
N ILE A 55 6.55 16.09 -3.68
CA ILE A 55 5.78 14.97 -4.22
C ILE A 55 5.08 14.17 -3.11
N ALA A 56 5.70 14.04 -1.94
CA ALA A 56 5.19 13.25 -0.84
C ALA A 56 4.31 14.03 0.13
N ASN A 57 4.61 15.32 0.37
CA ASN A 57 4.01 16.13 1.43
C ASN A 57 3.58 17.53 0.97
N GLY A 58 3.78 17.86 -0.31
CA GLY A 58 3.37 19.14 -0.88
C GLY A 58 1.87 19.35 -0.85
N THR A 59 1.45 20.60 -0.98
CA THR A 59 0.04 20.99 -1.11
C THR A 59 -0.18 21.69 -2.44
N ILE A 60 -1.30 21.39 -3.09
CA ILE A 60 -1.73 22.09 -4.32
C ILE A 60 -2.85 23.04 -3.94
N PRO A 61 -2.66 24.37 -4.10
CA PRO A 61 -3.73 25.33 -3.88
C PRO A 61 -4.79 25.18 -4.99
N LEU A 62 -6.00 24.77 -4.61
CA LEU A 62 -7.12 24.62 -5.57
C LEU A 62 -7.77 25.95 -5.94
N PHE A 63 -7.83 26.90 -5.00
CA PHE A 63 -8.38 28.23 -5.22
C PHE A 63 -7.55 29.25 -4.47
N THR A 64 -6.88 30.13 -5.20
CA THR A 64 -6.36 31.41 -4.66
C THR A 64 -7.51 32.41 -4.64
N THR A 65 -8.18 32.56 -3.50
CA THR A 65 -9.08 33.71 -3.32
C THR A 65 -8.24 34.95 -3.06
N ALA A 66 -8.61 36.04 -3.71
CA ALA A 66 -7.90 37.32 -3.64
C ALA A 66 -7.61 37.76 -2.20
N ALA A 67 -6.39 38.24 -1.98
CA ALA A 67 -5.87 38.69 -0.71
C ALA A 67 -6.86 39.61 0.05
N GLY A 68 -7.16 39.28 1.31
CA GLY A 68 -7.81 40.17 2.24
C GLY A 68 -9.07 39.69 2.95
N THR A 69 -9.49 38.41 2.81
CA THR A 69 -10.62 37.88 3.58
C THR A 69 -10.17 36.86 4.61
N PRO A 70 -10.78 36.81 5.84
CA PRO A 70 -10.45 35.84 6.87
C PRO A 70 -10.78 34.35 6.49
N LEU A 71 -11.21 34.09 5.28
CA LEU A 71 -11.39 32.77 4.65
C LEU A 71 -10.16 32.38 3.83
N GLU A 72 -9.02 32.95 4.12
CA GLU A 72 -7.69 32.69 3.52
C GLU A 72 -7.10 31.32 3.83
N GLN A 73 -7.88 30.41 4.34
CA GLN A 73 -7.57 28.98 4.29
C GLN A 73 -7.96 28.49 2.89
N ALA A 74 -7.04 28.74 1.94
CA ALA A 74 -7.09 28.09 0.65
C ALA A 74 -7.31 26.59 0.89
N TRP A 75 -8.29 26.01 0.21
CA TRP A 75 -8.48 24.58 0.24
C TRP A 75 -7.24 23.95 -0.43
N GLU A 76 -6.28 23.56 0.39
CA GLU A 76 -5.06 22.93 -0.04
C GLU A 76 -5.29 21.44 -0.10
N LEU A 77 -5.17 20.88 -1.31
CA LEU A 77 -5.17 19.42 -1.44
C LEU A 77 -3.78 18.87 -1.11
N PRO A 78 -3.68 18.02 -0.08
CA PRO A 78 -2.41 17.36 0.21
C PRO A 78 -2.06 16.39 -0.93
N MET A 79 -0.79 16.39 -1.37
CA MET A 79 -0.28 15.50 -2.41
C MET A 79 -0.56 14.01 -2.16
N PRO A 80 -0.51 13.48 -0.94
CA PRO A 80 -0.90 12.09 -0.68
C PRO A 80 -2.32 11.75 -1.13
N PHE A 81 -3.26 12.71 -1.04
CA PHE A 81 -4.63 12.49 -1.52
C PHE A 81 -4.69 12.40 -3.06
N VAL A 82 -3.90 13.20 -3.75
CA VAL A 82 -3.78 13.13 -5.22
C VAL A 82 -3.22 11.78 -5.66
N TRP A 83 -2.18 11.30 -4.99
CA TRP A 83 -1.60 9.97 -5.22
C TRP A 83 -2.60 8.85 -4.95
N LEU A 84 -3.38 8.95 -3.88
CA LEU A 84 -4.44 7.99 -3.59
C LEU A 84 -5.45 7.89 -4.73
N ILE A 85 -5.88 9.03 -5.29
CA ILE A 85 -6.82 9.07 -6.43
C ILE A 85 -6.16 8.44 -7.66
N ILE A 86 -4.93 8.84 -8.00
CA ILE A 86 -4.22 8.33 -9.18
C ILE A 86 -4.04 6.80 -9.09
N ILE A 87 -3.52 6.32 -7.96
CA ILE A 87 -3.30 4.89 -7.73
C ILE A 87 -4.65 4.15 -7.68
N GLY A 88 -5.67 4.74 -7.05
CA GLY A 88 -7.01 4.18 -6.99
C GLY A 88 -7.63 4.00 -8.37
N ILE A 89 -7.55 5.01 -9.25
CA ILE A 89 -8.04 4.94 -10.63
C ILE A 89 -7.23 3.90 -11.42
N MET A 90 -5.90 3.93 -11.32
CA MET A 90 -5.03 2.97 -11.98
C MET A 90 -5.39 1.53 -11.59
N MET A 91 -5.54 1.26 -10.31
CA MET A 91 -5.90 -0.05 -9.79
C MET A 91 -7.34 -0.44 -10.16
N TRP A 92 -8.27 0.51 -10.18
CA TRP A 92 -9.63 0.27 -10.64
C TRP A 92 -9.66 -0.15 -12.11
N VAL A 93 -8.95 0.56 -12.98
CA VAL A 93 -8.82 0.20 -14.40
C VAL A 93 -8.17 -1.17 -14.56
N LEU A 94 -7.08 -1.41 -13.84
CA LEU A 94 -6.34 -2.67 -13.91
C LEU A 94 -7.18 -3.87 -13.44
N LEU A 95 -7.97 -3.74 -12.38
CA LEU A 95 -8.77 -4.85 -11.87
C LEU A 95 -10.07 -5.06 -12.66
N TYR A 96 -10.76 -3.99 -13.06
CA TYR A 96 -12.10 -4.14 -13.63
C TYR A 96 -12.15 -4.05 -15.17
N ARG A 97 -11.19 -3.36 -15.78
CA ARG A 97 -11.19 -3.16 -17.24
C ARG A 97 -10.17 -4.03 -17.97
N SER A 98 -9.16 -4.57 -17.30
CA SER A 98 -8.13 -5.37 -17.93
C SER A 98 -8.44 -6.87 -17.92
N VAL A 99 -7.81 -7.59 -18.84
CA VAL A 99 -7.82 -9.07 -18.88
C VAL A 99 -7.11 -9.62 -17.63
N TYR A 100 -6.07 -8.95 -17.19
CA TYR A 100 -5.31 -9.33 -15.99
C TYR A 100 -6.17 -9.39 -14.73
N GLY A 101 -7.01 -8.39 -14.50
CA GLY A 101 -7.93 -8.38 -13.36
C GLY A 101 -8.92 -9.55 -13.40
N ARG A 102 -9.42 -9.91 -14.59
CA ARG A 102 -10.28 -11.09 -14.74
C ARG A 102 -9.57 -12.38 -14.37
N TYR A 103 -8.29 -12.52 -14.73
CA TYR A 103 -7.49 -13.68 -14.34
C TYR A 103 -7.24 -13.71 -12.83
N LEU A 104 -6.95 -12.57 -12.21
CA LEU A 104 -6.81 -12.46 -10.75
C LEU A 104 -8.07 -12.93 -10.00
N PHE A 105 -9.23 -12.45 -10.42
CA PHE A 105 -10.51 -12.87 -9.82
C PHE A 105 -10.83 -14.35 -10.08
N ALA A 106 -10.50 -14.87 -11.27
CA ALA A 106 -10.69 -16.28 -11.60
C ALA A 106 -9.82 -17.18 -10.75
N VAL A 107 -8.52 -16.89 -10.64
CA VAL A 107 -7.57 -17.62 -9.79
C VAL A 107 -8.02 -17.58 -8.31
N GLY A 108 -8.46 -16.41 -7.84
CA GLY A 108 -8.94 -16.24 -6.47
C GLY A 108 -10.22 -17.02 -6.17
N LYS A 109 -11.08 -17.29 -7.17
CA LYS A 109 -12.29 -18.11 -7.00
C LYS A 109 -11.96 -19.60 -6.99
N ASN A 110 -11.19 -20.07 -7.94
CA ASN A 110 -10.74 -21.45 -8.02
C ASN A 110 -9.50 -21.55 -8.90
N GLU A 111 -8.35 -21.76 -8.25
CA GLU A 111 -7.07 -21.86 -8.94
C GLU A 111 -7.00 -23.06 -9.87
N GLU A 112 -7.50 -24.23 -9.44
CA GLU A 112 -7.46 -25.47 -10.25
C GLU A 112 -8.29 -25.32 -11.52
N ALA A 113 -9.52 -24.85 -11.40
CA ALA A 113 -10.40 -24.64 -12.55
C ALA A 113 -9.79 -23.63 -13.53
N THR A 114 -9.15 -22.57 -13.04
CA THR A 114 -8.47 -21.57 -13.85
C THR A 114 -7.27 -22.15 -14.58
N ARG A 115 -6.52 -23.02 -13.93
CA ARG A 115 -5.39 -23.73 -14.52
C ARG A 115 -5.84 -24.70 -15.61
N TYR A 116 -6.95 -25.44 -15.41
CA TYR A 116 -7.53 -26.30 -16.44
C TYR A 116 -8.04 -25.52 -17.66
N SER A 117 -8.39 -24.24 -17.47
CA SER A 117 -8.76 -23.34 -18.57
C SER A 117 -7.54 -22.80 -19.37
N GLY A 118 -6.33 -23.31 -19.11
CA GLY A 118 -5.11 -22.94 -19.83
C GLY A 118 -4.43 -21.67 -19.36
N ILE A 119 -4.90 -21.06 -18.25
CA ILE A 119 -4.30 -19.85 -17.68
C ILE A 119 -3.12 -20.24 -16.78
N ASN A 120 -1.97 -19.57 -16.95
CA ASN A 120 -0.82 -19.80 -16.09
C ASN A 120 -1.01 -19.12 -14.72
N THR A 121 -1.54 -19.87 -13.75
CA THR A 121 -1.85 -19.37 -12.40
C THR A 121 -0.61 -18.88 -11.66
N HIS A 122 0.56 -19.53 -11.86
CA HIS A 122 1.82 -19.12 -11.22
C HIS A 122 2.25 -17.71 -11.63
N LEU A 123 2.10 -17.35 -12.90
CA LEU A 123 2.41 -16.01 -13.39
C LEU A 123 1.44 -14.97 -12.83
N VAL A 124 0.15 -15.30 -12.77
CA VAL A 124 -0.88 -14.41 -12.23
C VAL A 124 -0.65 -14.14 -10.76
N ILE A 125 -0.44 -15.18 -9.95
CA ILE A 125 -0.14 -15.04 -8.52
C ILE A 125 1.18 -14.28 -8.31
N GLY A 126 2.23 -14.67 -9.04
CA GLY A 126 3.54 -14.02 -8.92
C GLY A 126 3.50 -12.54 -9.25
N SER A 127 2.79 -12.15 -10.30
CA SER A 127 2.63 -10.73 -10.67
C SER A 127 1.81 -9.94 -9.62
N ALA A 128 0.86 -10.57 -8.94
CA ALA A 128 0.13 -9.94 -7.84
C ALA A 128 1.04 -9.60 -6.65
N TYR A 129 1.98 -10.49 -6.28
CA TYR A 129 2.98 -10.21 -5.25
C TYR A 129 3.92 -9.06 -5.64
N VAL A 130 4.36 -9.03 -6.89
CA VAL A 130 5.21 -7.94 -7.41
C VAL A 130 4.47 -6.62 -7.38
N LEU A 131 3.21 -6.58 -7.85
CA LEU A 131 2.38 -5.38 -7.84
C LEU A 131 2.12 -4.87 -6.42
N CYS A 132 1.77 -5.78 -5.49
CA CYS A 132 1.57 -5.45 -4.09
C CYS A 132 2.83 -4.84 -3.46
N SER A 133 3.99 -5.46 -3.68
CA SER A 133 5.26 -4.93 -3.17
C SER A 133 5.65 -3.59 -3.78
N PHE A 134 5.32 -3.37 -5.05
CA PHE A 134 5.56 -2.09 -5.72
C PHE A 134 4.71 -0.96 -5.09
N LEU A 135 3.43 -1.21 -4.90
CA LEU A 135 2.52 -0.25 -4.26
C LEU A 135 2.90 0.02 -2.81
N THR A 136 3.29 -1.02 -2.07
CA THR A 136 3.80 -0.88 -0.70
C THR A 136 5.08 -0.05 -0.66
N GLY A 137 5.96 -0.19 -1.65
CA GLY A 137 7.18 0.62 -1.78
C GLY A 137 6.86 2.10 -1.96
N ILE A 138 5.88 2.45 -2.80
CA ILE A 138 5.41 3.84 -2.95
C ILE A 138 4.87 4.37 -1.61
N GLY A 139 4.00 3.61 -0.95
CA GLY A 139 3.45 4.00 0.35
C GLY A 139 4.51 4.17 1.43
N ALA A 140 5.55 3.31 1.44
CA ALA A 140 6.66 3.41 2.38
C ALA A 140 7.49 4.69 2.16
N ILE A 141 7.75 5.06 0.92
CA ILE A 141 8.45 6.31 0.58
C ILE A 141 7.62 7.51 1.05
N MET A 142 6.32 7.54 0.77
CA MET A 142 5.44 8.62 1.21
C MET A 142 5.40 8.74 2.73
N LEU A 143 5.30 7.61 3.45
CA LEU A 143 5.33 7.59 4.90
C LEU A 143 6.66 8.13 5.45
N ALA A 144 7.77 7.76 4.82
CA ALA A 144 9.10 8.20 5.22
C ALA A 144 9.25 9.72 5.15
N PHE A 145 8.80 10.35 4.06
CA PHE A 145 8.81 11.80 3.91
C PHE A 145 7.78 12.51 4.80
N TYR A 146 6.65 11.86 5.10
CA TYR A 146 5.66 12.39 6.02
C TYR A 146 6.18 12.49 7.46
N THR A 147 6.92 11.49 7.91
CA THR A 147 7.45 11.43 9.29
C THR A 147 8.81 12.08 9.45
N TYR A 148 9.51 12.43 8.36
CA TYR A 148 10.88 12.97 8.33
C TYR A 148 11.94 12.15 9.07
N SER A 149 11.53 11.07 9.69
CA SER A 149 12.41 10.17 10.44
C SER A 149 11.86 8.76 10.42
N ILE A 150 12.74 7.78 10.34
CA ILE A 150 12.35 6.36 10.34
C ILE A 150 13.06 5.68 11.50
N GLN A 151 12.26 5.03 12.35
CA GLN A 151 12.73 4.15 13.40
C GLN A 151 12.35 2.71 13.06
N PRO A 152 13.30 1.81 12.76
CA PRO A 152 13.01 0.45 12.31
C PRO A 152 12.23 -0.41 13.30
N SER A 153 12.34 -0.11 14.60
CA SER A 153 11.65 -0.81 15.67
C SER A 153 10.18 -0.42 15.82
N ALA A 154 9.81 0.83 15.49
CA ALA A 154 8.48 1.39 15.78
C ALA A 154 7.64 1.64 14.52
N HIS A 155 8.26 2.14 13.44
CA HIS A 155 7.52 2.49 12.23
C HIS A 155 6.94 1.26 11.52
N GLY A 156 5.69 1.39 11.08
CA GLY A 156 4.97 0.33 10.35
C GLY A 156 4.54 -0.84 11.23
N ASN A 157 4.58 -0.74 12.56
CA ASN A 157 4.06 -1.79 13.44
C ASN A 157 2.55 -1.92 13.24
N PHE A 158 2.10 -3.18 13.04
CA PHE A 158 0.70 -3.56 12.85
C PHE A 158 0.03 -2.99 11.60
N TYR A 159 0.74 -2.30 10.70
CA TYR A 159 0.17 -1.78 9.47
C TYR A 159 -0.35 -2.89 8.56
N GLU A 160 0.25 -4.07 8.62
CA GLU A 160 -0.26 -5.27 7.95
C GLU A 160 -1.66 -5.65 8.44
N LEU A 161 -1.91 -5.59 9.74
CA LEU A 161 -3.22 -5.90 10.32
C LEU A 161 -4.25 -4.83 9.95
N TYR A 162 -3.88 -3.56 9.99
CA TYR A 162 -4.75 -2.47 9.56
C TYR A 162 -5.10 -2.58 8.08
N ALA A 163 -4.14 -2.94 7.23
CA ALA A 163 -4.38 -3.14 5.80
C ALA A 163 -5.34 -4.31 5.52
N ILE A 164 -5.17 -5.44 6.23
CA ILE A 164 -6.07 -6.59 6.12
C ILE A 164 -7.46 -6.21 6.61
N ALA A 165 -7.57 -5.57 7.79
CA ALA A 165 -8.85 -5.15 8.35
C ALA A 165 -9.57 -4.15 7.43
N ALA A 166 -8.86 -3.16 6.86
CA ALA A 166 -9.40 -2.22 5.89
C ALA A 166 -9.92 -2.91 4.64
N ALA A 167 -9.16 -3.89 4.11
CA ALA A 167 -9.57 -4.65 2.93
C ALA A 167 -10.85 -5.47 3.20
N VAL A 168 -10.93 -6.12 4.36
CA VAL A 168 -12.11 -6.92 4.76
C VAL A 168 -13.32 -6.02 4.98
N LEU A 169 -13.18 -4.91 5.71
CA LEU A 169 -14.23 -3.91 5.88
C LEU A 169 -14.68 -3.33 4.54
N GLY A 170 -13.76 -3.18 3.60
CA GLY A 170 -14.02 -2.77 2.23
C GLY A 170 -14.69 -3.83 1.35
N GLY A 171 -15.02 -5.03 1.90
CA GLY A 171 -15.72 -6.10 1.21
C GLY A 171 -14.81 -7.01 0.38
N CYS A 172 -13.50 -7.04 0.64
CA CYS A 172 -12.61 -8.02 0.03
C CYS A 172 -12.72 -9.37 0.72
N SER A 173 -12.84 -10.44 -0.08
CA SER A 173 -12.88 -11.80 0.43
C SER A 173 -11.48 -12.29 0.82
N LEU A 174 -11.30 -12.75 2.05
CA LEU A 174 -10.06 -13.42 2.49
C LEU A 174 -9.79 -14.72 1.74
N ARG A 175 -10.84 -15.36 1.19
CA ARG A 175 -10.70 -16.57 0.37
C ARG A 175 -10.25 -16.26 -1.06
N GLY A 176 -10.25 -14.97 -1.45
CA GLY A 176 -9.96 -14.51 -2.79
C GLY A 176 -11.19 -14.43 -3.69
N GLY A 177 -10.99 -13.99 -4.93
CA GLY A 177 -11.98 -13.95 -6.00
C GLY A 177 -13.06 -12.88 -5.89
N ALA A 178 -13.02 -12.03 -4.86
CA ALA A 178 -13.91 -10.88 -4.72
C ALA A 178 -13.21 -9.74 -3.98
N GLY A 179 -13.41 -8.50 -4.45
CA GLY A 179 -12.87 -7.30 -3.82
C GLY A 179 -13.30 -6.03 -4.55
N SER A 180 -13.26 -4.92 -3.86
CA SER A 180 -13.64 -3.60 -4.39
C SER A 180 -12.59 -2.56 -4.05
N VAL A 181 -12.03 -1.90 -5.08
CA VAL A 181 -11.06 -0.80 -4.89
C VAL A 181 -11.70 0.34 -4.11
N VAL A 182 -12.91 0.73 -4.47
CA VAL A 182 -13.67 1.79 -3.77
C VAL A 182 -13.95 1.35 -2.33
N GLY A 183 -14.34 0.08 -2.14
CA GLY A 183 -14.56 -0.49 -0.82
C GLY A 183 -13.32 -0.41 0.06
N ILE A 184 -12.13 -0.72 -0.47
CA ILE A 184 -10.87 -0.63 0.28
C ILE A 184 -10.58 0.81 0.71
N ILE A 185 -10.77 1.79 -0.18
CA ILE A 185 -10.56 3.21 0.13
C ILE A 185 -11.49 3.65 1.27
N VAL A 186 -12.77 3.31 1.18
CA VAL A 186 -13.75 3.61 2.23
C VAL A 186 -13.43 2.86 3.54
N GLY A 187 -13.07 1.59 3.46
CA GLY A 187 -12.68 0.77 4.62
C GLY A 187 -11.44 1.32 5.34
N THR A 188 -10.46 1.80 4.58
CA THR A 188 -9.27 2.45 5.15
C THR A 188 -9.63 3.76 5.85
N ALA A 189 -10.50 4.60 5.23
CA ALA A 189 -10.97 5.84 5.84
C ALA A 189 -11.75 5.59 7.13
N LEU A 190 -12.63 4.60 7.15
CA LEU A 190 -13.39 4.20 8.35
C LEU A 190 -12.47 3.73 9.48
N LEU A 191 -11.47 2.90 9.16
CA LEU A 191 -10.49 2.45 10.17
C LEU A 191 -9.71 3.62 10.76
N GLN A 192 -9.29 4.56 9.93
CA GLN A 192 -8.56 5.73 10.40
C GLN A 192 -9.43 6.64 11.28
N LEU A 193 -10.71 6.81 10.91
CA LEU A 193 -11.67 7.54 11.76
C LEU A 193 -11.87 6.86 13.11
N LEU A 194 -12.03 5.54 13.13
CA LEU A 194 -12.15 4.77 14.37
C LEU A 194 -10.90 4.91 15.24
N HIS A 195 -9.71 4.79 14.63
CA HIS A 195 -8.45 4.95 15.36
C HIS A 195 -8.32 6.35 15.97
N ASN A 196 -8.67 7.40 15.24
CA ASN A 196 -8.65 8.76 15.75
C ASN A 196 -9.71 8.98 16.84
N ALA A 197 -10.91 8.42 16.69
CA ALA A 197 -11.96 8.52 17.70
C ALA A 197 -11.56 7.87 19.03
N VAL A 198 -10.89 6.72 18.98
CA VAL A 198 -10.37 6.04 20.18
C VAL A 198 -9.26 6.84 20.84
N ASN A 199 -8.42 7.53 20.10
CA ASN A 199 -7.34 8.35 20.65
C ASN A 199 -7.83 9.68 21.28
N LEU A 200 -9.06 10.10 20.96
CA LEU A 200 -9.67 11.32 21.50
C LEU A 200 -10.49 11.06 22.80
N LEU A 201 -10.78 9.81 23.13
CA LEU A 201 -11.50 9.38 24.33
C LEU A 201 -10.53 9.04 25.47
#